data_7652c9b049f703d00f95a78403616800
#
_entry.id   7652c9b049f703d00f95a78403616800
#
_cell.length_a   1.000
_cell.length_b   1.000
_cell.length_c   1.000
_cell.angle_alpha   90.00
_cell.angle_beta   90.00
_cell.angle_gamma   90.00
#
_symmetry.space_group_name_H-M   'P 1'
#
loop_
_entity.id
_entity.type
_entity.pdbx_description
1 polymer ?
#
loop_
_entity_poly.entity_id
_entity_poly.type
_entity_poly.pdbx_seq_one_letter_code
_entity_poly.pdbx_strand_id
1 'polypeptide(L)'
;FQYPVEIPGVGNMTFLRTAVNAQRKARGEEEMSAAEFLKVMRERAKTLKIDADMLKRPVNVGFSGGEKKRNEILQMAMLEPKMCILDETDSGLDVDAMKLVSEGVNALRDEGRGFLVITHYQRLLDHIKPDVVHIMANGRIVKIGGPELALEVEQNGYADILAEVA
;
A
#
# COMPACT_ATOMS: atom_id res chain seq x y z
N PHE A 1 0.64 -2.94 5.49
CA PHE A 1 -0.42 -1.91 5.39
C PHE A 1 -1.76 -2.63 5.39
N GLN A 2 -2.54 -2.48 6.44
CA GLN A 2 -3.84 -3.09 6.61
C GLN A 2 -4.84 -2.02 7.05
N TYR A 3 -5.17 -1.97 8.35
CA TYR A 3 -6.03 -0.91 8.89
C TYR A 3 -5.19 0.22 9.48
N PRO A 4 -5.33 1.47 8.98
CA PRO A 4 -4.53 2.60 9.43
C PRO A 4 -4.81 2.97 10.88
N VAL A 5 -3.80 2.85 11.74
CA VAL A 5 -3.89 3.19 13.15
C VAL A 5 -3.72 4.69 13.36
N GLU A 6 -4.49 5.26 14.27
CA GLU A 6 -4.34 6.65 14.72
C GLU A 6 -3.29 6.75 15.82
N ILE A 7 -2.42 7.77 15.74
CA ILE A 7 -1.40 8.04 16.75
C ILE A 7 -1.57 9.47 17.27
N PRO A 8 -2.44 9.68 18.28
CA PRO A 8 -2.69 11.01 18.84
C PRO A 8 -1.40 11.63 19.40
N GLY A 9 -1.23 12.94 19.20
CA GLY A 9 -0.07 13.68 19.68
C GLY A 9 1.22 13.53 18.88
N VAL A 10 1.30 12.60 17.93
CA VAL A 10 2.47 12.41 17.07
C VAL A 10 2.18 12.98 15.68
N GLY A 11 2.80 14.10 15.34
CA GLY A 11 2.63 14.73 14.03
C GLY A 11 3.15 13.85 12.88
N ASN A 12 2.42 13.81 11.77
CA ASN A 12 2.72 12.95 10.62
C ASN A 12 4.13 13.21 10.04
N MET A 13 4.54 14.47 9.93
CA MET A 13 5.90 14.83 9.49
C MET A 13 6.98 14.31 10.45
N THR A 14 6.77 14.44 11.75
CA THR A 14 7.73 13.97 12.76
C THR A 14 7.85 12.47 12.73
N PHE A 15 6.72 11.76 12.66
CA PHE A 15 6.67 10.31 12.53
C PHE A 15 7.47 9.82 11.31
N LEU A 16 7.15 10.36 10.14
CA LEU A 16 7.79 9.95 8.89
C LEU A 16 9.29 10.26 8.88
N ARG A 17 9.70 11.44 9.33
CA ARG A 17 11.12 11.80 9.38
C ARG A 17 11.89 10.86 10.30
N THR A 18 11.35 10.57 11.47
CA THR A 18 11.98 9.66 12.43
C THR A 18 12.11 8.26 11.84
N ALA A 19 11.06 7.75 11.21
CA ALA A 19 11.06 6.43 10.59
C ALA A 19 12.04 6.32 9.41
N VAL A 20 12.07 7.33 8.52
CA VAL A 20 13.02 7.39 7.40
C VAL A 20 14.47 7.40 7.91
N ASN A 21 14.78 8.27 8.87
CA ASN A 21 16.14 8.38 9.38
C ASN A 21 16.57 7.14 10.17
N ALA A 22 15.66 6.49 10.90
CA ALA A 22 15.95 5.22 11.54
C ALA A 22 16.31 4.11 10.53
N GLN A 23 15.59 4.05 9.40
CA GLN A 23 15.90 3.09 8.33
C GLN A 23 17.24 3.41 7.64
N ARG A 24 17.48 4.69 7.31
CA ARG A 24 18.75 5.13 6.72
C ARG A 24 19.93 4.76 7.61
N LYS A 25 19.82 5.07 8.90
CA LYS A 25 20.84 4.69 9.90
C LYS A 25 21.07 3.17 9.95
N ALA A 26 20.01 2.37 9.90
CA ALA A 26 20.13 0.90 9.88
C ALA A 26 20.82 0.37 8.61
N ARG A 27 20.78 1.12 7.50
CA ARG A 27 21.47 0.82 6.24
C ARG A 27 22.89 1.39 6.17
N GLY A 28 23.35 2.09 7.19
CA GLY A 28 24.65 2.79 7.19
C GLY A 28 24.68 4.06 6.36
N GLU A 29 23.52 4.63 6.04
CA GLU A 29 23.35 5.88 5.31
C GLU A 29 23.29 7.07 6.27
N GLU A 30 23.71 8.26 5.80
CA GLU A 30 23.56 9.49 6.57
C GLU A 30 22.07 9.85 6.77
N GLU A 31 21.77 10.44 7.93
CA GLU A 31 20.42 10.93 8.21
C GLU A 31 20.07 12.08 7.27
N MET A 32 18.83 12.08 6.79
CA MET A 32 18.29 13.15 5.97
C MET A 32 18.08 14.40 6.82
N SER A 33 18.61 15.53 6.38
CA SER A 33 18.36 16.82 7.03
C SER A 33 16.86 17.20 7.00
N ALA A 34 16.45 18.14 7.85
CA ALA A 34 15.06 18.61 7.85
C ALA A 34 14.64 19.23 6.50
N ALA A 35 15.55 19.94 5.84
CA ALA A 35 15.28 20.57 4.54
C ALA A 35 15.13 19.55 3.41
N GLU A 36 16.01 18.56 3.35
CA GLU A 36 15.94 17.46 2.38
C GLU A 36 14.67 16.63 2.58
N PHE A 37 14.37 16.25 3.82
CA PHE A 37 13.15 15.52 4.13
C PHE A 37 11.90 16.28 3.68
N LEU A 38 11.79 17.57 3.99
CA LEU A 38 10.65 18.39 3.59
C LEU A 38 10.51 18.51 2.07
N LYS A 39 11.62 18.60 1.35
CA LYS A 39 11.62 18.63 -0.12
C LYS A 39 11.03 17.32 -0.68
N VAL A 40 11.59 16.18 -0.30
CA VAL A 40 11.15 14.86 -0.76
C VAL A 40 9.70 14.61 -0.38
N MET A 41 9.32 14.89 0.86
CA MET A 41 7.96 14.71 1.35
C MET A 41 6.93 15.52 0.55
N ARG A 42 7.24 16.79 0.22
CA ARG A 42 6.35 17.64 -0.59
C ARG A 42 6.19 17.11 -2.01
N GLU A 43 7.27 16.63 -2.62
CA GLU A 43 7.23 16.03 -3.95
C GLU A 43 6.35 14.78 -3.97
N ARG A 44 6.53 13.87 -3.01
CA ARG A 44 5.71 12.65 -2.90
C ARG A 44 4.24 12.96 -2.58
N ALA A 45 3.99 13.88 -1.63
CA ALA A 45 2.64 14.31 -1.28
C ALA A 45 1.89 14.93 -2.46
N LYS A 46 2.58 15.72 -3.29
CA LYS A 46 2.00 16.31 -4.52
C LYS A 46 1.57 15.22 -5.50
N THR A 47 2.39 14.22 -5.74
CA THR A 47 2.07 13.07 -6.62
C THR A 47 0.83 12.33 -6.14
N LEU A 48 0.69 12.16 -4.83
CA LEU A 48 -0.43 11.46 -4.19
C LEU A 48 -1.65 12.36 -3.92
N LYS A 49 -1.63 13.62 -4.39
CA LYS A 49 -2.70 14.61 -4.15
C LYS A 49 -3.06 14.77 -2.66
N ILE A 50 -2.03 14.74 -1.80
CA ILE A 50 -2.19 14.89 -0.35
C ILE A 50 -2.08 16.38 0.00
N ASP A 51 -3.06 16.86 0.78
CA ASP A 51 -3.07 18.24 1.27
C ASP A 51 -1.93 18.48 2.27
N ALA A 52 -1.29 19.64 2.18
CA ALA A 52 -0.23 20.05 3.08
C ALA A 52 -0.69 20.15 4.55
N ASP A 53 -1.96 20.46 4.79
CA ASP A 53 -2.50 20.51 6.16
C ASP A 53 -2.66 19.11 6.78
N MET A 54 -2.94 18.10 5.97
CA MET A 54 -2.95 16.71 6.40
C MET A 54 -1.58 16.27 6.95
N LEU A 55 -0.49 16.77 6.37
CA LEU A 55 0.87 16.46 6.81
C LEU A 55 1.23 17.06 8.18
N LYS A 56 0.56 18.14 8.59
CA LYS A 56 0.78 18.80 9.87
C LYS A 56 0.01 18.15 11.03
N ARG A 57 -1.03 17.39 10.70
CA ARG A 57 -1.90 16.74 11.70
C ARG A 57 -1.24 15.52 12.33
N PRO A 58 -1.68 15.07 13.50
CA PRO A 58 -1.28 13.79 14.06
C PRO A 58 -1.60 12.63 13.09
N VAL A 59 -0.79 11.59 13.14
CA VAL A 59 -0.89 10.44 12.23
C VAL A 59 -2.31 9.86 12.24
N ASN A 60 -2.99 9.95 11.10
CA ASN A 60 -4.33 9.43 10.81
C ASN A 60 -5.48 9.98 11.66
N VAL A 61 -5.21 10.89 12.61
CA VAL A 61 -6.25 11.42 13.52
C VAL A 61 -7.22 12.32 12.77
N GLY A 62 -8.50 11.90 12.76
CA GLY A 62 -9.58 12.59 12.08
C GLY A 62 -9.43 12.59 10.55
N PHE A 63 -8.69 11.68 9.98
CA PHE A 63 -8.63 11.46 8.53
C PHE A 63 -9.84 10.62 8.09
N SER A 64 -10.38 10.94 6.93
CA SER A 64 -11.32 10.07 6.23
C SER A 64 -10.65 8.75 5.81
N GLY A 65 -11.42 7.73 5.45
CA GLY A 65 -10.88 6.44 4.99
C GLY A 65 -9.91 6.62 3.81
N GLY A 66 -10.28 7.42 2.82
CA GLY A 66 -9.43 7.71 1.67
C GLY A 66 -8.16 8.50 2.02
N GLU A 67 -8.23 9.45 2.98
CA GLU A 67 -7.06 10.17 3.47
C GLU A 67 -6.10 9.24 4.23
N LYS A 68 -6.63 8.33 5.07
CA LYS A 68 -5.83 7.32 5.77
C LYS A 68 -5.06 6.45 4.77
N LYS A 69 -5.72 5.96 3.73
CA LYS A 69 -5.06 5.13 2.71
C LYS A 69 -4.03 5.91 1.89
N ARG A 70 -4.30 7.14 1.51
CA ARG A 70 -3.29 8.02 0.87
C ARG A 70 -2.08 8.24 1.77
N ASN A 71 -2.30 8.40 3.07
CA ASN A 71 -1.21 8.53 4.04
C ASN A 71 -0.38 7.25 4.15
N GLU A 72 -0.98 6.06 4.06
CA GLU A 72 -0.26 4.78 4.00
C GLU A 72 0.62 4.68 2.74
N ILE A 73 0.09 5.08 1.57
CA ILE A 73 0.89 5.13 0.34
C ILE A 73 2.03 6.15 0.46
N LEU A 74 1.80 7.30 1.10
CA LEU A 74 2.86 8.26 1.38
C LEU A 74 3.94 7.64 2.28
N GLN A 75 3.55 6.94 3.35
CA GLN A 75 4.50 6.23 4.21
C GLN A 75 5.34 5.23 3.40
N MET A 76 4.71 4.45 2.54
CA MET A 76 5.40 3.51 1.66
C MET A 76 6.36 4.22 0.70
N ALA A 77 5.93 5.34 0.10
CA ALA A 77 6.76 6.15 -0.80
C ALA A 77 7.96 6.80 -0.10
N MET A 78 7.82 7.17 1.17
CA MET A 78 8.90 7.78 1.96
C MET A 78 9.88 6.74 2.52
N LEU A 79 9.39 5.58 2.93
CA LEU A 79 10.21 4.52 3.53
C LEU A 79 10.92 3.65 2.48
N GLU A 80 10.46 3.63 1.25
CA GLU A 80 11.02 2.87 0.13
C GLU A 80 11.39 1.41 0.50
N PRO A 81 10.41 0.64 1.04
CA PRO A 81 10.68 -0.73 1.44
C PRO A 81 10.96 -1.61 0.21
N LYS A 82 11.83 -2.62 0.37
CA LYS A 82 12.08 -3.64 -0.67
C LYS A 82 10.93 -4.62 -0.82
N MET A 83 10.16 -4.84 0.24
CA MET A 83 8.97 -5.69 0.25
C MET A 83 7.80 -4.93 0.86
N CYS A 84 6.68 -4.89 0.14
CA CYS A 84 5.44 -4.26 0.57
C CYS A 84 4.36 -5.34 0.72
N ILE A 85 3.70 -5.36 1.87
CA ILE A 85 2.52 -6.22 2.10
C ILE A 85 1.31 -5.31 2.20
N LEU A 86 0.38 -5.47 1.27
CA LEU A 86 -0.87 -4.72 1.17
C LEU A 86 -2.02 -5.68 1.48
N ASP A 87 -2.53 -5.58 2.70
CA ASP A 87 -3.56 -6.49 3.21
C ASP A 87 -4.90 -5.77 3.24
N GLU A 88 -5.79 -6.14 2.32
CA GLU A 88 -7.12 -5.53 2.12
C GLU A 88 -7.10 -4.00 2.09
N THR A 89 -6.11 -3.43 1.39
CA THR A 89 -5.94 -1.96 1.30
C THR A 89 -7.07 -1.25 0.56
N ASP A 90 -7.89 -1.97 -0.16
CA ASP A 90 -9.07 -1.55 -0.90
C ASP A 90 -10.36 -1.53 -0.06
N SER A 91 -10.35 -2.13 1.13
CA SER A 91 -11.52 -2.20 2.00
C SER A 91 -12.02 -0.80 2.40
N GLY A 92 -13.31 -0.54 2.16
CA GLY A 92 -13.98 0.71 2.50
C GLY A 92 -13.59 1.91 1.62
N LEU A 93 -12.93 1.70 0.48
CA LEU A 93 -12.62 2.75 -0.48
C LEU A 93 -13.73 2.89 -1.53
N ASP A 94 -14.03 4.13 -1.90
CA ASP A 94 -14.76 4.42 -3.13
C ASP A 94 -13.86 4.22 -4.37
N VAL A 95 -14.46 4.28 -5.56
CA VAL A 95 -13.76 4.02 -6.83
C VAL A 95 -12.59 4.98 -7.06
N ASP A 96 -12.76 6.26 -6.70
CA ASP A 96 -11.74 7.29 -6.93
C ASP A 96 -10.56 7.11 -5.96
N ALA A 97 -10.84 6.80 -4.70
CA ALA A 97 -9.80 6.51 -3.70
C ALA A 97 -9.02 5.23 -4.06
N MET A 98 -9.72 4.19 -4.53
CA MET A 98 -9.09 2.94 -4.99
C MET A 98 -8.15 3.19 -6.17
N LYS A 99 -8.60 3.96 -7.17
CA LYS A 99 -7.77 4.32 -8.33
C LYS A 99 -6.51 5.07 -7.89
N LEU A 100 -6.64 6.05 -7.01
CA LEU A 100 -5.52 6.84 -6.54
C LEU A 100 -4.51 6.02 -5.71
N VAL A 101 -4.99 5.10 -4.87
CA VAL A 101 -4.14 4.14 -4.15
C VAL A 101 -3.39 3.25 -5.13
N SER A 102 -4.08 2.71 -6.13
CA SER A 102 -3.49 1.87 -7.16
C SER A 102 -2.44 2.60 -8.00
N GLU A 103 -2.70 3.85 -8.39
CA GLU A 103 -1.74 4.72 -9.07
C GLU A 103 -0.48 4.92 -8.19
N GLY A 104 -0.66 5.13 -6.89
CA GLY A 104 0.44 5.27 -5.93
C GLY A 104 1.28 3.99 -5.81
N VAL A 105 0.66 2.82 -5.74
CA VAL A 105 1.35 1.52 -5.72
C VAL A 105 2.12 1.31 -7.03
N ASN A 106 1.48 1.51 -8.17
CA ASN A 106 2.10 1.34 -9.49
C ASN A 106 3.29 2.29 -9.70
N ALA A 107 3.23 3.52 -9.19
CA ALA A 107 4.33 4.47 -9.24
C ALA A 107 5.56 4.04 -8.41
N LEU A 108 5.37 3.12 -7.47
CA LEU A 108 6.44 2.58 -6.63
C LEU A 108 6.97 1.23 -7.12
N ARG A 109 6.37 0.62 -8.15
CA ARG A 109 6.86 -0.64 -8.73
C ARG A 109 8.19 -0.40 -9.43
N ASP A 110 9.17 -1.22 -9.12
CA ASP A 110 10.46 -1.31 -9.78
C ASP A 110 11.01 -2.75 -9.66
N GLU A 111 12.08 -3.05 -10.38
CA GLU A 111 12.70 -4.39 -10.41
C GLU A 111 13.27 -4.83 -9.05
N GLY A 112 13.54 -3.88 -8.15
CA GLY A 112 14.10 -4.14 -6.82
C GLY A 112 13.06 -4.26 -5.71
N ARG A 113 11.75 -4.17 -6.03
CA ARG A 113 10.68 -4.10 -5.03
C ARG A 113 9.59 -5.16 -5.25
N GLY A 114 9.37 -5.96 -4.24
CA GLY A 114 8.27 -6.93 -4.21
C GLY A 114 7.00 -6.35 -3.59
N PHE A 115 5.85 -6.74 -4.13
CA PHE A 115 4.52 -6.44 -3.57
C PHE A 115 3.76 -7.74 -3.35
N LEU A 116 3.32 -7.98 -2.11
CA LEU A 116 2.33 -8.99 -1.80
C LEU A 116 0.99 -8.27 -1.55
N VAL A 117 0.04 -8.48 -2.45
CA VAL A 117 -1.29 -7.87 -2.36
C VAL A 117 -2.28 -8.95 -1.96
N ILE A 118 -2.95 -8.76 -0.82
CA ILE A 118 -4.01 -9.64 -0.35
C ILE A 118 -5.31 -8.88 -0.55
N THR A 119 -6.20 -9.41 -1.37
CA THR A 119 -7.52 -8.82 -1.64
C THR A 119 -8.52 -9.91 -2.01
N HIS A 120 -9.79 -9.62 -1.77
CA HIS A 120 -10.92 -10.38 -2.27
C HIS A 120 -11.72 -9.58 -3.33
N TYR A 121 -11.21 -8.40 -3.71
CA TYR A 121 -11.85 -7.55 -4.71
C TYR A 121 -11.06 -7.56 -6.02
N GLN A 122 -11.67 -8.12 -7.06
CA GLN A 122 -11.11 -8.12 -8.41
C GLN A 122 -10.79 -6.70 -8.91
N ARG A 123 -11.63 -5.73 -8.60
CA ARG A 123 -11.45 -4.33 -9.05
C ARG A 123 -10.08 -3.73 -8.70
N LEU A 124 -9.47 -4.16 -7.59
CA LEU A 124 -8.10 -3.73 -7.27
C LEU A 124 -7.11 -4.28 -8.29
N LEU A 125 -7.29 -5.54 -8.72
CA LEU A 125 -6.40 -6.22 -9.66
C LEU A 125 -6.51 -5.67 -11.09
N ASP A 126 -7.63 -5.03 -11.44
CA ASP A 126 -7.76 -4.29 -12.70
C ASP A 126 -6.81 -3.10 -12.78
N HIS A 127 -6.52 -2.50 -11.64
CA HIS A 127 -5.63 -1.35 -11.52
C HIS A 127 -4.19 -1.72 -11.15
N ILE A 128 -4.00 -2.73 -10.29
CA ILE A 128 -2.69 -3.27 -9.89
C ILE A 128 -2.55 -4.67 -10.49
N LYS A 129 -2.09 -4.74 -11.76
CA LYS A 129 -1.95 -6.03 -12.43
C LYS A 129 -0.89 -6.89 -11.73
N PRO A 130 -1.27 -8.06 -11.20
CA PRO A 130 -0.31 -8.97 -10.57
C PRO A 130 0.53 -9.68 -11.63
N ASP A 131 1.76 -10.05 -11.26
CA ASP A 131 2.60 -10.92 -12.09
C ASP A 131 2.26 -12.39 -11.83
N VAL A 132 1.92 -12.72 -10.57
CA VAL A 132 1.53 -14.07 -10.12
C VAL A 132 0.34 -13.97 -9.18
N VAL A 133 -0.62 -14.87 -9.33
CA VAL A 133 -1.81 -15.00 -8.49
C VAL A 133 -1.74 -16.31 -7.72
N HIS A 134 -1.95 -16.23 -6.42
CA HIS A 134 -2.06 -17.38 -5.53
C HIS A 134 -3.46 -17.45 -4.95
N ILE A 135 -4.13 -18.60 -5.08
CA ILE A 135 -5.39 -18.84 -4.40
C ILE A 135 -5.12 -19.63 -3.12
N MET A 136 -5.56 -19.06 -2.00
CA MET A 136 -5.40 -19.66 -0.69
C MET A 136 -6.76 -20.18 -0.19
N ALA A 137 -6.78 -21.42 0.29
CA ALA A 137 -7.92 -22.00 0.98
C ALA A 137 -7.43 -22.88 2.14
N ASN A 138 -8.16 -22.89 3.25
CA ASN A 138 -7.85 -23.69 4.42
C ASN A 138 -6.38 -23.55 4.90
N GLY A 139 -5.81 -22.34 4.79
CA GLY A 139 -4.43 -22.05 5.19
C GLY A 139 -3.35 -22.59 4.24
N ARG A 140 -3.72 -23.01 3.03
CA ARG A 140 -2.79 -23.53 2.01
C ARG A 140 -3.00 -22.83 0.69
N ILE A 141 -1.92 -22.69 -0.11
CA ILE A 141 -2.02 -22.28 -1.50
C ILE A 141 -2.47 -23.48 -2.31
N VAL A 142 -3.64 -23.36 -2.93
CA VAL A 142 -4.30 -24.44 -3.66
C VAL A 142 -4.14 -24.32 -5.17
N LYS A 143 -3.95 -23.11 -5.68
CA LYS A 143 -3.71 -22.87 -7.13
C LYS A 143 -2.77 -21.67 -7.31
N ILE A 144 -1.92 -21.74 -8.31
CA ILE A 144 -0.99 -20.67 -8.70
C ILE A 144 -1.14 -20.45 -10.20
N GLY A 145 -1.20 -19.21 -10.62
CA GLY A 145 -1.31 -18.84 -12.04
C GLY A 145 -0.91 -17.40 -12.31
N GLY A 146 -1.09 -16.97 -13.53
CA GLY A 146 -0.93 -15.57 -13.94
C GLY A 146 -2.17 -14.72 -13.65
N PRO A 147 -2.22 -13.49 -14.22
CA PRO A 147 -3.35 -12.57 -14.04
C PRO A 147 -4.71 -13.17 -14.46
N GLU A 148 -4.71 -14.09 -15.42
CA GLU A 148 -5.91 -14.80 -15.91
C GLU A 148 -6.62 -15.60 -14.83
N LEU A 149 -5.88 -16.10 -13.83
CA LEU A 149 -6.45 -16.85 -12.72
C LEU A 149 -7.38 -15.98 -11.86
N ALA A 150 -7.07 -14.69 -11.71
CA ALA A 150 -7.94 -13.76 -11.02
C ALA A 150 -9.27 -13.56 -11.75
N LEU A 151 -9.26 -13.48 -13.08
CA LEU A 151 -10.45 -13.39 -13.91
C LEU A 151 -11.29 -14.68 -13.85
N GLU A 152 -10.63 -15.83 -13.85
CA GLU A 152 -11.30 -17.15 -13.70
C GLU A 152 -12.09 -17.22 -12.40
N VAL A 153 -11.48 -16.77 -11.29
CA VAL A 153 -12.15 -16.74 -9.97
C VAL A 153 -13.34 -15.78 -9.95
N GLU A 154 -13.23 -14.62 -10.59
CA GLU A 154 -14.32 -13.66 -10.66
C GLU A 154 -15.52 -14.22 -11.43
N GLN A 155 -15.28 -14.92 -12.53
CA GLN A 155 -16.34 -15.44 -13.38
C GLN A 155 -17.00 -16.71 -12.83
N ASN A 156 -16.22 -17.62 -12.29
CA ASN A 156 -16.64 -18.96 -11.91
C ASN A 156 -16.74 -19.17 -10.39
N GLY A 157 -16.23 -18.22 -9.59
CA GLY A 157 -16.13 -18.38 -8.15
C GLY A 157 -15.01 -19.34 -7.74
N TYR A 158 -15.02 -19.72 -6.47
CA TYR A 158 -14.00 -20.62 -5.89
C TYR A 158 -14.40 -22.10 -5.93
N ALA A 159 -15.67 -22.43 -6.27
CA ALA A 159 -16.24 -23.76 -6.09
C ALA A 159 -15.45 -24.85 -6.84
N ASP A 160 -15.14 -24.60 -8.11
CA ASP A 160 -14.42 -25.56 -8.95
C ASP A 160 -12.99 -25.78 -8.47
N ILE A 161 -12.31 -24.69 -8.08
CA ILE A 161 -10.94 -24.76 -7.57
C ILE A 161 -10.88 -25.52 -6.22
N LEU A 162 -11.89 -25.34 -5.37
CA LEU A 162 -11.95 -26.03 -4.08
C LEU A 162 -12.33 -27.50 -4.23
N ALA A 163 -13.14 -27.85 -5.25
CA ALA A 163 -13.48 -29.23 -5.56
C ALA A 163 -12.27 -30.06 -6.05
N GLU A 164 -11.32 -29.42 -6.72
CA GLU A 164 -10.07 -30.06 -7.18
C GLU A 164 -9.11 -30.40 -6.02
N VAL A 165 -9.31 -29.81 -4.84
CA VAL A 165 -8.38 -29.88 -3.71
C VAL A 165 -8.99 -30.57 -2.49
N ALA A 166 -10.28 -30.94 -2.55
CA ALA A 166 -11.00 -31.67 -1.51
C ALA A 166 -10.77 -33.17 -1.61
#